data_d9f9474a759dc59ac7290823cc85590d
#
_entry.id   d9f9474a759dc59ac7290823cc85590d
#
_cell.length_a   1.000
_cell.length_b   1.000
_cell.length_c   1.000
_cell.angle_alpha   90.00
_cell.angle_beta   90.00
_cell.angle_gamma   90.00
#
_symmetry.space_group_name_H-M   'P 1'
#
loop_
_entity.id
_entity.type
_entity.pdbx_description
1 polymer ?
#
loop_
_entity_poly.entity_id
_entity_poly.type
_entity_poly.pdbx_seq_one_letter_code
_entity_poly.pdbx_strand_id
1 'polypeptide(L)'
;MEALKAASPDGDTLILAPDSNVVVYPHTVTKPAYNALTDFVGIAHTGSSPIALGISTKVPAKTLAEFVAWAKANPKQASFGSSGAGSVLQFYGQMIAQETGAPLTHVPYRGVAPAIADLAAGQIPAAVLPLGTILSQVKAGKARVLAHSGSKRSAAEPDVPTFKELGYPSLEQPSWFGIFGPAGMNPVMVAKLNQIFVQAMRTPAVKERMARIDMEIEELAPAQFAAKIKADYDQWGRVVKASGWDPSGH
;
A
#
# COMPACT_ATOMS: atom_id res chain seq x y z
N MET A 1 14.91 -8.35 -3.07
CA MET A 1 14.77 -8.52 -4.52
C MET A 1 16.11 -8.84 -5.20
N GLU A 2 17.21 -8.11 -4.94
CA GLU A 2 18.51 -8.37 -5.57
C GLU A 2 19.04 -9.79 -5.30
N ALA A 3 18.97 -10.26 -4.05
CA ALA A 3 19.35 -11.63 -3.72
C ALA A 3 18.50 -12.67 -4.47
N LEU A 4 17.20 -12.41 -4.65
CA LEU A 4 16.34 -13.29 -5.42
C LEU A 4 16.72 -13.32 -6.90
N LYS A 5 17.08 -12.17 -7.49
CA LYS A 5 17.55 -12.09 -8.89
C LYS A 5 18.78 -12.97 -9.14
N ALA A 6 19.66 -13.08 -8.16
CA ALA A 6 20.89 -13.88 -8.25
C ALA A 6 20.69 -15.38 -7.90
N ALA A 7 19.51 -15.76 -7.43
CA ALA A 7 19.22 -17.13 -7.01
C ALA A 7 18.96 -18.07 -8.20
N SER A 8 19.21 -19.37 -8.00
CA SER A 8 18.87 -20.41 -8.97
C SER A 8 17.35 -20.58 -9.11
N PRO A 9 16.81 -20.84 -10.32
CA PRO A 9 15.38 -20.98 -10.55
C PRO A 9 14.84 -22.39 -10.21
N ASP A 10 15.37 -23.00 -9.16
CA ASP A 10 15.08 -24.37 -8.70
C ASP A 10 13.93 -24.46 -7.68
N GLY A 11 13.43 -23.31 -7.21
CA GLY A 11 12.33 -23.23 -6.24
C GLY A 11 12.75 -23.20 -4.79
N ASP A 12 14.04 -23.28 -4.47
CA ASP A 12 14.56 -23.28 -3.10
C ASP A 12 14.63 -21.87 -2.50
N THR A 13 14.70 -20.85 -3.37
CA THR A 13 14.75 -19.44 -2.92
C THR A 13 13.51 -18.71 -3.39
N LEU A 14 12.70 -18.27 -2.42
CA LEU A 14 11.48 -17.46 -2.64
C LEU A 14 11.51 -16.23 -1.73
N ILE A 15 10.80 -15.19 -2.12
CA ILE A 15 10.63 -13.99 -1.30
C ILE A 15 9.16 -13.62 -1.18
N LEU A 16 8.73 -13.25 0.03
CA LEU A 16 7.52 -12.48 0.24
C LEU A 16 7.87 -11.00 0.14
N ALA A 17 7.27 -10.29 -0.80
CA ALA A 17 7.54 -8.88 -1.01
C ALA A 17 6.24 -8.07 -1.14
N PRO A 18 6.24 -6.81 -0.65
CA PRO A 18 5.17 -5.87 -0.93
C PRO A 18 5.21 -5.40 -2.40
N ASP A 19 4.07 -4.97 -2.89
CA ASP A 19 3.87 -4.35 -4.20
C ASP A 19 4.90 -3.25 -4.51
N SER A 20 5.22 -2.41 -3.53
CA SER A 20 6.16 -1.30 -3.68
C SER A 20 7.51 -1.70 -4.29
N ASN A 21 8.02 -2.89 -3.94
CA ASN A 21 9.29 -3.38 -4.46
C ASN A 21 9.21 -3.75 -5.96
N VAL A 22 8.02 -4.01 -6.46
CA VAL A 22 7.81 -4.53 -7.83
C VAL A 22 7.23 -3.45 -8.75
N VAL A 23 6.29 -2.64 -8.22
CA VAL A 23 5.53 -1.72 -9.07
C VAL A 23 5.86 -0.24 -8.84
N VAL A 24 6.55 0.14 -7.74
CA VAL A 24 6.92 1.54 -7.46
C VAL A 24 8.42 1.76 -7.53
N TYR A 25 9.22 0.95 -6.81
CA TYR A 25 10.68 1.10 -6.76
C TYR A 25 11.33 1.28 -8.14
N PRO A 26 10.98 0.51 -9.20
CA PRO A 26 11.59 0.69 -10.52
C PRO A 26 11.39 2.08 -11.14
N HIS A 27 10.37 2.82 -10.70
CA HIS A 27 10.07 4.16 -11.19
C HIS A 27 10.64 5.28 -10.31
N THR A 28 11.15 4.94 -9.11
CA THR A 28 11.62 5.93 -8.13
C THR A 28 13.14 6.06 -8.05
N VAL A 29 13.88 5.27 -8.81
CA VAL A 29 15.35 5.29 -8.85
C VAL A 29 15.85 5.43 -10.26
N THR A 30 16.99 6.12 -10.43
CA THR A 30 17.61 6.35 -11.76
C THR A 30 18.15 5.08 -12.41
N LYS A 31 18.66 4.14 -11.61
CA LYS A 31 19.21 2.85 -12.05
C LYS A 31 18.71 1.74 -11.15
N PRO A 32 17.54 1.15 -11.46
CA PRO A 32 17.03 0.03 -10.68
C PRO A 32 18.02 -1.15 -10.68
N ALA A 33 18.25 -1.75 -9.51
CA ALA A 33 19.13 -2.92 -9.38
C ALA A 33 18.55 -4.18 -10.08
N TYR A 34 17.27 -4.15 -10.39
CA TYR A 34 16.55 -5.23 -11.08
C TYR A 34 15.43 -4.68 -11.97
N ASN A 35 15.06 -5.48 -12.97
CA ASN A 35 13.85 -5.28 -13.75
C ASN A 35 12.72 -6.15 -13.16
N ALA A 36 11.73 -5.49 -12.56
CA ALA A 36 10.66 -6.19 -11.84
C ALA A 36 9.78 -7.09 -12.74
N LEU A 37 9.70 -6.79 -14.04
CA LEU A 37 8.87 -7.55 -14.99
C LEU A 37 9.61 -8.74 -15.64
N THR A 38 10.94 -8.77 -15.60
CA THR A 38 11.74 -9.80 -16.30
C THR A 38 12.63 -10.62 -15.39
N ASP A 39 13.03 -10.10 -14.22
CA ASP A 39 13.96 -10.78 -13.31
C ASP A 39 13.26 -11.71 -12.30
N PHE A 40 11.92 -11.65 -12.23
CA PHE A 40 11.12 -12.41 -11.27
C PHE A 40 9.89 -13.04 -11.90
N VAL A 41 9.40 -14.12 -11.28
CA VAL A 41 8.10 -14.69 -11.55
C VAL A 41 7.21 -14.56 -10.32
N GLY A 42 5.99 -14.04 -10.49
CA GLY A 42 4.98 -14.03 -9.44
C GLY A 42 4.40 -15.43 -9.22
N ILE A 43 4.55 -15.96 -8.01
CA ILE A 43 4.09 -17.30 -7.65
C ILE A 43 2.69 -17.24 -7.05
N ALA A 44 2.48 -16.42 -6.02
CA ALA A 44 1.19 -16.30 -5.36
C ALA A 44 0.96 -14.86 -4.87
N HIS A 45 -0.22 -14.33 -5.14
CA HIS A 45 -0.74 -13.15 -4.46
C HIS A 45 -1.21 -13.58 -3.06
N THR A 46 -0.72 -12.94 -2.01
CA THR A 46 -1.02 -13.38 -0.64
C THR A 46 -2.15 -12.60 0.02
N GLY A 47 -2.47 -11.45 -0.52
CA GLY A 47 -3.56 -10.61 -0.07
C GLY A 47 -3.30 -9.13 -0.23
N SER A 48 -4.36 -8.36 -0.07
CA SER A 48 -4.35 -6.91 -0.16
C SER A 48 -4.73 -6.28 1.18
N SER A 49 -4.13 -5.14 1.49
CA SER A 49 -4.45 -4.33 2.68
C SER A 49 -4.87 -2.93 2.25
N PRO A 50 -6.01 -2.43 2.71
CA PRO A 50 -6.43 -1.08 2.39
C PRO A 50 -5.44 -0.04 2.91
N ILE A 51 -5.13 0.97 2.09
CA ILE A 51 -4.41 2.17 2.51
C ILE A 51 -5.45 3.17 3.02
N ALA A 52 -5.23 3.72 4.19
CA ALA A 52 -6.15 4.63 4.85
C ALA A 52 -5.58 6.03 5.02
N LEU A 53 -6.45 7.03 4.92
CA LEU A 53 -6.20 8.38 5.42
C LEU A 53 -6.69 8.44 6.87
N GLY A 54 -5.74 8.39 7.81
CA GLY A 54 -5.99 8.65 9.21
C GLY A 54 -5.69 10.09 9.58
N ILE A 55 -6.46 10.68 10.51
CA ILE A 55 -6.20 11.99 11.07
C ILE A 55 -6.08 11.93 12.58
N SER A 56 -5.30 12.83 13.16
CA SER A 56 -5.28 13.06 14.61
C SER A 56 -6.64 13.58 15.09
N THR A 57 -7.10 13.14 16.25
CA THR A 57 -8.33 13.68 16.87
C THR A 57 -8.21 15.15 17.29
N LYS A 58 -6.99 15.73 17.25
CA LYS A 58 -6.79 17.18 17.43
C LYS A 58 -7.25 18.01 16.23
N VAL A 59 -7.36 17.39 15.05
CA VAL A 59 -7.94 18.04 13.86
C VAL A 59 -9.46 18.05 14.00
N PRO A 60 -10.13 19.23 13.90
CA PRO A 60 -11.58 19.33 14.07
C PRO A 60 -12.34 18.90 12.81
N ALA A 61 -12.12 17.66 12.37
CA ALA A 61 -12.79 17.06 11.23
C ALA A 61 -13.24 15.63 11.57
N LYS A 62 -14.41 15.22 11.08
CA LYS A 62 -14.98 13.89 11.26
C LYS A 62 -15.18 13.15 9.94
N THR A 63 -15.16 13.87 8.83
CA THR A 63 -15.35 13.37 7.47
C THR A 63 -14.20 13.82 6.57
N LEU A 64 -14.05 13.14 5.41
CA LEU A 64 -13.08 13.54 4.40
C LEU A 64 -13.33 14.98 3.91
N ALA A 65 -14.60 15.35 3.67
CA ALA A 65 -14.97 16.68 3.21
C ALA A 65 -14.59 17.76 4.24
N GLU A 66 -14.84 17.53 5.52
CA GLU A 66 -14.44 18.44 6.61
C GLU A 66 -12.92 18.56 6.72
N PHE A 67 -12.18 17.46 6.56
CA PHE A 67 -10.72 17.49 6.55
C PHE A 67 -10.17 18.29 5.38
N VAL A 68 -10.72 18.10 4.18
CA VAL A 68 -10.33 18.87 2.98
C VAL A 68 -10.60 20.37 3.20
N ALA A 69 -11.75 20.73 3.76
CA ALA A 69 -12.07 22.12 4.08
C ALA A 69 -11.11 22.70 5.11
N TRP A 70 -10.80 21.92 6.16
CA TRP A 70 -9.81 22.32 7.18
C TRP A 70 -8.41 22.51 6.56
N ALA A 71 -7.97 21.59 5.71
CA ALA A 71 -6.67 21.66 5.05
C ALA A 71 -6.54 22.92 4.16
N LYS A 72 -7.59 23.24 3.42
CA LYS A 72 -7.65 24.48 2.61
C LYS A 72 -7.61 25.74 3.45
N ALA A 73 -8.23 25.73 4.62
CA ALA A 73 -8.20 26.86 5.58
C ALA A 73 -6.86 26.97 6.35
N ASN A 74 -6.09 25.87 6.43
CA ASN A 74 -4.86 25.79 7.21
C ASN A 74 -3.68 25.22 6.36
N PRO A 75 -3.34 25.79 5.19
CA PRO A 75 -2.41 25.18 4.24
C PRO A 75 -0.98 24.99 4.80
N LYS A 76 -0.56 25.82 5.77
CA LYS A 76 0.76 25.69 6.42
C LYS A 76 0.83 24.52 7.41
N GLN A 77 -0.31 24.03 7.89
CA GLN A 77 -0.40 22.90 8.81
C GLN A 77 -0.82 21.62 8.09
N ALA A 78 -1.40 21.73 6.90
CA ALA A 78 -1.93 20.62 6.14
C ALA A 78 -0.79 19.72 5.62
N SER A 79 -0.54 18.63 6.34
CA SER A 79 0.49 17.66 6.01
C SER A 79 0.02 16.24 6.25
N PHE A 80 0.71 15.28 5.63
CA PHE A 80 0.49 13.86 5.91
C PHE A 80 1.81 13.11 6.07
N GLY A 81 1.86 12.23 7.06
CA GLY A 81 2.98 11.31 7.27
C GLY A 81 2.84 10.04 6.43
N SER A 82 3.96 9.48 6.00
CA SER A 82 4.03 8.15 5.40
C SER A 82 5.27 7.37 5.88
N SER A 83 5.39 6.11 5.46
CA SER A 83 6.50 5.24 5.86
C SER A 83 7.86 5.60 5.24
N GLY A 84 7.92 6.57 4.34
CA GLY A 84 9.18 7.00 3.74
C GLY A 84 9.02 7.73 2.41
N ALA A 85 10.08 8.41 2.00
CA ALA A 85 10.18 9.01 0.68
C ALA A 85 10.26 7.92 -0.41
N GLY A 86 9.60 8.12 -1.54
CA GLY A 86 9.52 7.16 -2.64
C GLY A 86 8.63 5.94 -2.36
N SER A 87 7.88 5.93 -1.26
CA SER A 87 6.98 4.83 -0.91
C SER A 87 5.62 4.93 -1.62
N VAL A 88 4.94 3.78 -1.79
CA VAL A 88 3.52 3.75 -2.24
C VAL A 88 2.67 4.71 -1.42
N LEU A 89 2.88 4.75 -0.10
CA LEU A 89 2.06 5.58 0.80
C LEU A 89 2.26 7.08 0.58
N GLN A 90 3.46 7.52 0.18
CA GLN A 90 3.68 8.90 -0.25
C GLN A 90 2.86 9.21 -1.50
N PHE A 91 3.06 8.42 -2.56
CA PHE A 91 2.38 8.68 -3.83
C PHE A 91 0.87 8.57 -3.70
N TYR A 92 0.39 7.62 -2.88
CA TYR A 92 -1.03 7.52 -2.58
C TYR A 92 -1.58 8.76 -1.85
N GLY A 93 -0.82 9.31 -0.90
CA GLY A 93 -1.17 10.58 -0.25
C GLY A 93 -1.18 11.77 -1.22
N GLN A 94 -0.28 11.78 -2.20
CA GLN A 94 -0.30 12.78 -3.27
C GLN A 94 -1.50 12.61 -4.20
N MET A 95 -1.91 11.36 -4.51
CA MET A 95 -3.16 11.10 -5.23
C MET A 95 -4.38 11.63 -4.47
N ILE A 96 -4.46 11.39 -3.14
CA ILE A 96 -5.53 11.95 -2.30
C ILE A 96 -5.53 13.49 -2.39
N ALA A 97 -4.36 14.12 -2.26
CA ALA A 97 -4.23 15.56 -2.36
C ALA A 97 -4.72 16.10 -3.71
N GLN A 98 -4.34 15.45 -4.81
CA GLN A 98 -4.74 15.82 -6.16
C GLN A 98 -6.24 15.65 -6.39
N GLU A 99 -6.80 14.49 -6.06
CA GLU A 99 -8.21 14.16 -6.27
C GLU A 99 -9.16 15.04 -5.43
N THR A 100 -8.77 15.36 -4.20
CA THR A 100 -9.58 16.17 -3.28
C THR A 100 -9.32 17.67 -3.38
N GLY A 101 -8.22 18.07 -4.02
CA GLY A 101 -7.73 19.45 -4.05
C GLY A 101 -7.28 19.96 -2.67
N ALA A 102 -6.91 19.06 -1.75
CA ALA A 102 -6.35 19.42 -0.44
C ALA A 102 -4.85 19.75 -0.58
N PRO A 103 -4.34 20.87 -0.05
CA PRO A 103 -2.95 21.28 -0.16
C PRO A 103 -2.06 20.52 0.86
N LEU A 104 -1.94 19.20 0.69
CA LEU A 104 -1.22 18.36 1.65
C LEU A 104 0.28 18.29 1.35
N THR A 105 1.11 18.63 2.34
CA THR A 105 2.56 18.46 2.27
C THR A 105 2.97 17.11 2.85
N HIS A 106 3.82 16.37 2.14
CA HIS A 106 4.33 15.07 2.60
C HIS A 106 5.42 15.22 3.67
N VAL A 107 5.31 14.41 4.73
CA VAL A 107 6.31 14.26 5.79
C VAL A 107 6.81 12.81 5.80
N PRO A 108 8.04 12.53 5.32
CA PRO A 108 8.59 11.17 5.30
C PRO A 108 9.05 10.73 6.68
N TYR A 109 8.66 9.52 7.08
CA TYR A 109 9.14 8.85 8.30
C TYR A 109 10.00 7.64 7.97
N ARG A 110 10.81 7.19 8.91
CA ARG A 110 11.57 5.93 8.78
C ARG A 110 10.71 4.74 9.19
N GLY A 111 9.62 4.49 8.43
CA GLY A 111 8.67 3.40 8.67
C GLY A 111 7.33 3.88 9.24
N VAL A 112 6.40 2.93 9.40
CA VAL A 112 5.01 3.17 9.83
C VAL A 112 4.94 3.58 11.31
N ALA A 113 5.74 2.95 12.18
CA ALA A 113 5.64 3.14 13.64
C ALA A 113 5.84 4.58 14.11
N PRO A 114 6.89 5.32 13.68
CA PRO A 114 7.05 6.72 14.09
C PRO A 114 5.95 7.62 13.50
N ALA A 115 5.46 7.37 12.30
CA ALA A 115 4.34 8.13 11.73
C ALA A 115 3.05 7.96 12.54
N ILE A 116 2.76 6.73 13.02
CA ILE A 116 1.62 6.46 13.90
C ILE A 116 1.77 7.18 15.24
N ALA A 117 2.96 7.17 15.84
CA ALA A 117 3.22 7.82 17.12
C ALA A 117 2.95 9.34 17.02
N ASP A 118 3.45 9.98 15.98
CA ASP A 118 3.28 11.41 15.76
C ASP A 118 1.82 11.78 15.39
N LEU A 119 1.13 10.94 14.63
CA LEU A 119 -0.30 11.07 14.38
C LEU A 119 -1.10 11.05 15.70
N ALA A 120 -0.84 10.04 16.54
CA ALA A 120 -1.53 9.87 17.82
C ALA A 120 -1.21 11.00 18.83
N ALA A 121 0.01 11.54 18.79
CA ALA A 121 0.42 12.69 19.58
C ALA A 121 -0.11 14.03 19.01
N GLY A 122 -0.59 14.03 17.75
CA GLY A 122 -1.04 15.23 17.03
C GLY A 122 0.12 16.14 16.62
N GLN A 123 1.30 15.58 16.38
CA GLN A 123 2.45 16.28 15.79
C GLN A 123 2.28 16.47 14.29
N ILE A 124 1.58 15.53 13.65
CA ILE A 124 1.10 15.63 12.27
C ILE A 124 -0.44 15.54 12.26
N PRO A 125 -1.12 16.31 11.40
CA PRO A 125 -2.58 16.30 11.33
C PRO A 125 -3.12 15.02 10.68
N ALA A 126 -2.41 14.45 9.72
CA ALA A 126 -2.83 13.27 8.98
C ALA A 126 -1.67 12.30 8.72
N ALA A 127 -2.01 11.04 8.44
CA ALA A 127 -1.09 10.03 7.94
C ALA A 127 -1.79 9.13 6.93
N VAL A 128 -1.02 8.71 5.93
CA VAL A 128 -1.42 7.73 4.91
C VAL A 128 -0.66 6.44 5.19
N LEU A 129 -1.38 5.44 5.70
CA LEU A 129 -0.80 4.21 6.24
C LEU A 129 -1.72 3.01 5.95
N PRO A 130 -1.24 1.75 6.06
CA PRO A 130 -2.13 0.59 6.01
C PRO A 130 -3.19 0.68 7.12
N LEU A 131 -4.46 0.43 6.78
CA LEU A 131 -5.59 0.60 7.69
C LEU A 131 -5.39 -0.15 9.01
N GLY A 132 -5.02 -1.42 8.96
CA GLY A 132 -4.81 -2.25 10.16
C GLY A 132 -3.80 -1.68 11.16
N THR A 133 -2.84 -0.86 10.69
CA THR A 133 -1.82 -0.26 11.57
C THR A 133 -2.34 0.93 12.37
N ILE A 134 -3.39 1.61 11.90
CA ILE A 134 -3.98 2.78 12.57
C ILE A 134 -5.02 2.37 13.61
N LEU A 135 -5.61 1.18 13.49
CA LEU A 135 -6.76 0.74 14.29
C LEU A 135 -6.54 0.82 15.81
N SER A 136 -5.31 0.54 16.27
CA SER A 136 -4.98 0.65 17.70
C SER A 136 -5.15 2.08 18.23
N GLN A 137 -4.81 3.09 17.41
CA GLN A 137 -4.95 4.49 17.78
C GLN A 137 -6.39 4.99 17.64
N VAL A 138 -7.17 4.41 16.73
CA VAL A 138 -8.62 4.66 16.62
C VAL A 138 -9.31 4.17 17.89
N LYS A 139 -9.05 2.93 18.31
CA LYS A 139 -9.59 2.34 19.55
C LYS A 139 -9.17 3.12 20.79
N ALA A 140 -7.98 3.71 20.81
CA ALA A 140 -7.49 4.58 21.88
C ALA A 140 -8.05 6.01 21.83
N GLY A 141 -8.89 6.36 20.85
CA GLY A 141 -9.46 7.69 20.67
C GLY A 141 -8.45 8.78 20.28
N LYS A 142 -7.27 8.39 19.75
CA LYS A 142 -6.19 9.31 19.39
C LYS A 142 -6.12 9.61 17.89
N ALA A 143 -6.72 8.76 17.08
CA ALA A 143 -6.82 8.94 15.63
C ALA A 143 -8.24 8.61 15.14
N ARG A 144 -8.56 9.05 13.93
CA ARG A 144 -9.78 8.73 13.20
C ARG A 144 -9.39 8.39 11.77
N VAL A 145 -9.97 7.33 11.21
CA VAL A 145 -9.87 7.04 9.78
C VAL A 145 -11.03 7.73 9.06
N LEU A 146 -10.72 8.46 7.99
CA LEU A 146 -11.72 9.19 7.20
C LEU A 146 -12.18 8.42 5.97
N ALA A 147 -11.29 7.68 5.35
CA ALA A 147 -11.57 6.81 4.20
C ALA A 147 -10.40 5.85 3.98
N HIS A 148 -10.63 4.80 3.19
CA HIS A 148 -9.60 3.85 2.79
C HIS A 148 -9.77 3.35 1.34
N SER A 149 -8.71 2.75 0.79
CA SER A 149 -8.60 2.33 -0.61
C SER A 149 -9.26 0.98 -0.95
N GLY A 150 -9.88 0.32 0.01
CA GLY A 150 -10.51 -0.98 -0.22
C GLY A 150 -11.67 -0.91 -1.21
N SER A 151 -11.95 -2.01 -1.88
CA SER A 151 -13.11 -2.13 -2.79
C SER A 151 -14.46 -2.16 -2.06
N LYS A 152 -14.43 -2.53 -0.79
CA LYS A 152 -15.56 -2.55 0.16
C LYS A 152 -15.07 -2.06 1.52
N ARG A 153 -16.00 -1.72 2.41
CA ARG A 153 -15.69 -1.34 3.79
C ARG A 153 -15.00 -2.47 4.54
N SER A 154 -14.03 -2.09 5.40
CA SER A 154 -13.35 -3.05 6.26
C SER A 154 -14.30 -3.59 7.34
N ALA A 155 -14.20 -4.89 7.61
CA ALA A 155 -14.93 -5.50 8.73
C ALA A 155 -14.44 -4.99 10.10
N ALA A 156 -13.20 -4.50 10.17
CA ALA A 156 -12.64 -3.91 11.39
C ALA A 156 -13.18 -2.50 11.69
N GLU A 157 -13.60 -1.76 10.64
CA GLU A 157 -14.12 -0.39 10.72
C GLU A 157 -15.30 -0.23 9.74
N PRO A 158 -16.45 -0.85 9.99
CA PRO A 158 -17.57 -0.90 9.03
C PRO A 158 -18.22 0.47 8.77
N ASP A 159 -18.03 1.42 9.68
CA ASP A 159 -18.56 2.79 9.53
C ASP A 159 -17.66 3.68 8.67
N VAL A 160 -16.40 3.28 8.43
CA VAL A 160 -15.46 4.03 7.60
C VAL A 160 -15.76 3.77 6.12
N PRO A 161 -16.05 4.81 5.32
CA PRO A 161 -16.30 4.65 3.90
C PRO A 161 -15.02 4.35 3.11
N THR A 162 -15.17 3.73 1.94
CA THR A 162 -14.10 3.68 0.95
C THR A 162 -14.01 5.00 0.19
N PHE A 163 -12.84 5.30 -0.38
CA PHE A 163 -12.71 6.47 -1.26
C PHE A 163 -13.66 6.40 -2.45
N LYS A 164 -13.91 5.19 -2.97
CA LYS A 164 -14.86 4.99 -4.08
C LYS A 164 -16.29 5.39 -3.70
N GLU A 165 -16.75 5.02 -2.49
CA GLU A 165 -18.08 5.44 -1.97
C GLU A 165 -18.19 6.96 -1.84
N LEU A 166 -17.07 7.65 -1.61
CA LEU A 166 -16.99 9.11 -1.52
C LEU A 166 -16.82 9.81 -2.88
N GLY A 167 -16.85 9.07 -4.00
CA GLY A 167 -16.78 9.63 -5.35
C GLY A 167 -15.37 9.72 -5.93
N TYR A 168 -14.38 9.04 -5.33
CA TYR A 168 -12.98 8.99 -5.78
C TYR A 168 -12.57 7.58 -6.22
N PRO A 169 -13.11 7.04 -7.33
CA PRO A 169 -12.83 5.67 -7.77
C PRO A 169 -11.36 5.42 -8.15
N SER A 170 -10.62 6.46 -8.57
CA SER A 170 -9.18 6.40 -8.84
C SER A 170 -8.35 6.02 -7.63
N LEU A 171 -8.88 6.24 -6.41
CA LEU A 171 -8.25 5.90 -5.13
C LEU A 171 -8.59 4.48 -4.64
N GLU A 172 -9.28 3.65 -5.42
CA GLU A 172 -9.44 2.21 -5.14
C GLU A 172 -8.15 1.45 -5.50
N GLN A 173 -7.13 1.59 -4.66
CA GLN A 173 -5.76 1.12 -4.86
C GLN A 173 -5.21 0.51 -3.57
N PRO A 174 -5.67 -0.68 -3.14
CA PRO A 174 -5.10 -1.34 -1.96
C PRO A 174 -3.66 -1.77 -2.24
N SER A 175 -2.79 -1.68 -1.23
CA SER A 175 -1.47 -2.29 -1.28
C SER A 175 -1.58 -3.81 -1.14
N TRP A 176 -0.68 -4.55 -1.77
CA TRP A 176 -0.71 -6.01 -1.74
C TRP A 176 0.67 -6.61 -1.48
N PHE A 177 0.68 -7.90 -1.14
CA PHE A 177 1.88 -8.70 -0.97
C PHE A 177 1.85 -9.91 -1.89
N GLY A 178 3.02 -10.34 -2.34
CA GLY A 178 3.15 -11.53 -3.18
C GLY A 178 4.39 -12.34 -2.88
N ILE A 179 4.30 -13.63 -3.20
CA ILE A 179 5.44 -14.54 -3.23
C ILE A 179 6.02 -14.53 -4.63
N PHE A 180 7.33 -14.36 -4.70
CA PHE A 180 8.10 -14.31 -5.94
C PHE A 180 9.23 -15.33 -5.92
N GLY A 181 9.56 -15.83 -7.10
CA GLY A 181 10.77 -16.58 -7.39
C GLY A 181 11.63 -15.87 -8.44
N PRO A 182 12.88 -16.32 -8.67
CA PRO A 182 13.74 -15.81 -9.73
C PRO A 182 13.14 -16.14 -11.11
N ALA A 183 13.49 -15.36 -12.12
CA ALA A 183 13.11 -15.64 -13.50
C ALA A 183 13.63 -17.02 -13.97
N GLY A 184 12.96 -17.61 -14.95
CA GLY A 184 13.37 -18.91 -15.50
C GLY A 184 12.91 -20.15 -14.74
N MET A 185 12.12 -19.99 -13.65
CA MET A 185 11.51 -21.13 -12.98
C MET A 185 10.60 -21.91 -13.92
N ASN A 186 10.61 -23.25 -13.78
CA ASN A 186 9.74 -24.13 -14.55
C ASN A 186 8.25 -23.80 -14.27
N PRO A 187 7.41 -23.55 -15.30
CA PRO A 187 6.00 -23.20 -15.11
C PRO A 187 5.19 -24.24 -14.31
N VAL A 188 5.52 -25.53 -14.42
CA VAL A 188 4.87 -26.58 -13.63
C VAL A 188 5.20 -26.42 -12.14
N MET A 189 6.44 -26.06 -11.82
CA MET A 189 6.85 -25.77 -10.44
C MET A 189 6.14 -24.52 -9.90
N VAL A 190 6.08 -23.44 -10.68
CA VAL A 190 5.35 -22.20 -10.30
C VAL A 190 3.89 -22.52 -9.99
N ALA A 191 3.21 -23.30 -10.84
CA ALA A 191 1.83 -23.71 -10.61
C ALA A 191 1.67 -24.56 -9.34
N LYS A 192 2.59 -25.48 -9.07
CA LYS A 192 2.58 -26.32 -7.86
C LYS A 192 2.79 -25.48 -6.59
N LEU A 193 3.76 -24.57 -6.61
CA LEU A 193 4.00 -23.64 -5.50
C LEU A 193 2.80 -22.72 -5.26
N ASN A 194 2.18 -22.18 -6.31
CA ASN A 194 0.95 -21.41 -6.19
C ASN A 194 -0.14 -22.20 -5.45
N GLN A 195 -0.39 -23.45 -5.82
CA GLN A 195 -1.38 -24.32 -5.17
C GLN A 195 -1.05 -24.51 -3.68
N ILE A 196 0.21 -24.72 -3.33
CA ILE A 196 0.65 -24.89 -1.93
C ILE A 196 0.36 -23.61 -1.11
N PHE A 197 0.73 -22.43 -1.63
CA PHE A 197 0.47 -21.17 -0.93
C PHE A 197 -1.03 -20.87 -0.84
N VAL A 198 -1.82 -21.11 -1.89
CA VAL A 198 -3.28 -20.96 -1.86
C VAL A 198 -3.89 -21.88 -0.80
N GLN A 199 -3.48 -23.15 -0.73
CA GLN A 199 -3.95 -24.06 0.31
C GLN A 199 -3.59 -23.60 1.72
N ALA A 200 -2.36 -23.10 1.92
CA ALA A 200 -1.93 -22.56 3.20
C ALA A 200 -2.78 -21.33 3.62
N MET A 201 -3.08 -20.42 2.69
CA MET A 201 -3.90 -19.24 2.94
C MET A 201 -5.36 -19.59 3.27
N ARG A 202 -5.87 -20.73 2.82
CA ARG A 202 -7.22 -21.22 3.17
C ARG A 202 -7.35 -21.75 4.59
N THR A 203 -6.24 -22.03 5.28
CA THR A 203 -6.27 -22.58 6.64
C THR A 203 -6.86 -21.57 7.62
N PRO A 204 -7.63 -22.04 8.65
CA PRO A 204 -8.24 -21.14 9.64
C PRO A 204 -7.21 -20.24 10.34
N ALA A 205 -6.05 -20.81 10.68
CA ALA A 205 -4.99 -20.09 11.38
C ALA A 205 -4.42 -18.91 10.55
N VAL A 206 -4.23 -19.09 9.24
CA VAL A 206 -3.76 -18.02 8.34
C VAL A 206 -4.86 -17.00 8.15
N LYS A 207 -6.11 -17.41 7.88
CA LYS A 207 -7.24 -16.50 7.72
C LYS A 207 -7.43 -15.60 8.96
N GLU A 208 -7.36 -16.16 10.15
CA GLU A 208 -7.47 -15.41 11.40
C GLU A 208 -6.32 -14.37 11.54
N ARG A 209 -5.08 -14.76 11.22
CA ARG A 209 -3.94 -13.84 11.25
C ARG A 209 -4.09 -12.69 10.26
N MET A 210 -4.50 -12.99 9.03
CA MET A 210 -4.71 -11.98 7.98
C MET A 210 -5.84 -11.01 8.39
N ALA A 211 -6.95 -11.51 8.93
CA ALA A 211 -8.05 -10.68 9.42
C ALA A 211 -7.61 -9.72 10.55
N ARG A 212 -6.69 -10.14 11.45
CA ARG A 212 -6.19 -9.29 12.54
C ARG A 212 -5.40 -8.07 12.05
N ILE A 213 -4.82 -8.15 10.87
CA ILE A 213 -4.04 -7.06 10.26
C ILE A 213 -4.81 -6.38 9.11
N ASP A 214 -6.12 -6.64 9.03
CA ASP A 214 -7.01 -6.12 7.98
C ASP A 214 -6.47 -6.40 6.57
N MET A 215 -6.01 -7.62 6.34
CA MET A 215 -5.54 -8.10 5.04
C MET A 215 -6.57 -9.05 4.44
N GLU A 216 -7.05 -8.72 3.26
CA GLU A 216 -7.97 -9.56 2.49
C GLU A 216 -7.19 -10.56 1.63
N ILE A 217 -7.45 -11.85 1.82
CA ILE A 217 -6.88 -12.90 0.99
C ILE A 217 -7.58 -12.87 -0.36
N GLU A 218 -6.79 -12.81 -1.42
CA GLU A 218 -7.27 -12.90 -2.79
C GLU A 218 -6.45 -13.96 -3.53
N GLU A 219 -7.14 -15.00 -3.99
CA GLU A 219 -6.50 -16.13 -4.67
C GLU A 219 -6.40 -15.86 -6.16
N LEU A 220 -5.19 -15.66 -6.65
CA LEU A 220 -4.91 -15.46 -8.07
C LEU A 220 -4.09 -16.63 -8.61
N ALA A 221 -4.48 -17.14 -9.78
CA ALA A 221 -3.62 -18.03 -10.56
C ALA A 221 -2.36 -17.26 -11.02
N PRO A 222 -1.22 -17.93 -11.29
CA PRO A 222 0.02 -17.28 -11.68
C PRO A 222 -0.13 -16.29 -12.86
N ALA A 223 -0.90 -16.65 -13.88
CA ALA A 223 -1.15 -15.77 -15.03
C ALA A 223 -1.96 -14.52 -14.65
N GLN A 224 -2.94 -14.65 -13.77
CA GLN A 224 -3.72 -13.51 -13.24
C GLN A 224 -2.84 -12.59 -12.39
N PHE A 225 -1.98 -13.18 -11.55
CA PHE A 225 -1.05 -12.41 -10.73
C PHE A 225 -0.01 -11.67 -11.59
N ALA A 226 0.53 -12.31 -12.65
CA ALA A 226 1.41 -11.66 -13.60
C ALA A 226 0.72 -10.48 -14.32
N ALA A 227 -0.54 -10.65 -14.74
CA ALA A 227 -1.32 -9.57 -15.35
C ALA A 227 -1.55 -8.40 -14.37
N LYS A 228 -1.86 -8.69 -13.10
CA LYS A 228 -1.98 -7.68 -12.04
C LYS A 228 -0.67 -6.91 -11.84
N ILE A 229 0.47 -7.62 -11.71
CA ILE A 229 1.79 -6.99 -11.56
C ILE A 229 2.04 -6.02 -12.72
N LYS A 230 1.79 -6.44 -13.96
CA LYS A 230 2.00 -5.60 -15.15
C LYS A 230 1.09 -4.36 -15.15
N ALA A 231 -0.20 -4.53 -14.84
CA ALA A 231 -1.15 -3.43 -14.79
C ALA A 231 -0.79 -2.40 -13.71
N ASP A 232 -0.45 -2.87 -12.51
CA ASP A 232 -0.06 -2.03 -11.39
C ASP A 232 1.29 -1.32 -11.67
N TYR A 233 2.26 -2.02 -12.26
CA TYR A 233 3.54 -1.44 -12.69
C TYR A 233 3.33 -0.25 -13.63
N ASP A 234 2.51 -0.42 -14.67
CA ASP A 234 2.23 0.65 -15.63
C ASP A 234 1.46 1.81 -14.96
N GLN A 235 0.54 1.50 -14.07
CA GLN A 235 -0.23 2.51 -13.35
C GLN A 235 0.63 3.33 -12.41
N TRP A 236 1.44 2.67 -11.55
CA TRP A 236 2.34 3.37 -10.63
C TRP A 236 3.41 4.17 -11.36
N GLY A 237 3.88 3.69 -12.53
CA GLY A 237 4.76 4.49 -13.39
C GLY A 237 4.14 5.83 -13.80
N ARG A 238 2.84 5.84 -14.14
CA ARG A 238 2.11 7.09 -14.44
C ARG A 238 1.97 7.97 -13.19
N VAL A 239 1.64 7.38 -12.04
CA VAL A 239 1.48 8.11 -10.77
C VAL A 239 2.79 8.76 -10.33
N VAL A 240 3.90 8.01 -10.34
CA VAL A 240 5.23 8.54 -9.97
C VAL A 240 5.63 9.67 -10.92
N LYS A 241 5.44 9.50 -12.23
CA LYS A 241 5.72 10.56 -13.21
C LYS A 241 4.87 11.81 -12.97
N ALA A 242 3.58 11.64 -12.74
CA ALA A 242 2.64 12.76 -12.50
C ALA A 242 2.93 13.50 -11.18
N SER A 243 3.53 12.83 -10.20
CA SER A 243 3.87 13.44 -8.90
C SER A 243 5.02 14.44 -8.97
N GLY A 244 5.76 14.50 -10.09
CA GLY A 244 6.98 15.30 -10.21
C GLY A 244 8.18 14.74 -9.44
N TRP A 245 8.12 13.45 -9.06
CA TRP A 245 9.24 12.79 -8.38
C TRP A 245 10.53 12.86 -9.21
N ASP A 246 11.59 13.34 -8.57
CA ASP A 246 12.93 13.35 -9.14
C ASP A 246 13.80 12.27 -8.50
N PRO A 247 14.09 11.18 -9.21
CA PRO A 247 14.91 10.09 -8.67
C PRO A 247 16.41 10.48 -8.48
N SER A 248 16.85 11.62 -9.02
CA SER A 248 18.22 12.10 -8.85
C SER A 248 18.41 12.98 -7.61
N GLY A 249 17.34 13.42 -6.97
CA GLY A 249 17.35 14.35 -5.84
C GLY A 249 17.53 13.68 -4.47
N HIS A 250 17.88 12.40 -4.41
CA HIS A 250 18.03 11.62 -3.15
C HIS A 250 19.29 10.78 -3.14
#